data_f2f2be2c380e0cf8ecfc9dd551d25981
#
_entry.id   f2f2be2c380e0cf8ecfc9dd551d25981
#
_cell.length_a   1.000
_cell.length_b   1.000
_cell.length_c   1.000
_cell.angle_alpha   90.00
_cell.angle_beta   90.00
_cell.angle_gamma   90.00
#
_symmetry.space_group_name_H-M   'P 1'
#
loop_
_entity.id
_entity.type
_entity.pdbx_description
1 polymer ?
#
loop_
_entity_poly.entity_id
_entity_poly.type
_entity_poly.pdbx_seq_one_letter_code
_entity_poly.pdbx_strand_id
1 'polypeptide(L)'
;GDMRDPLVARRVLAGAEVVVHLAADVGGVAYLAGRQAGAFHANHRIGINVIQAACFHRCRRLILIGSPCSYGPNSRLPLVEKKLQEGFPSGETGCYGLAKLVVSETANLFGNALGIETVTLIPGNIYGPSDHFECNRSHVVAAVLRRAVVSQLLGRKTFSVWGNGSATRDFVYVDDVARTIAQAVTAAHHFSGDVLNIGSGSETSVRQLADLVAETVGGGIEPEFVEEELVGYTHRVLSNELARSVLG
;
A
#
# COMPACT_ATOMS: atom_id res chain seq x y z
N GLY A 1 -3.24 13.79 -15.21
CA GLY A 1 -4.46 14.51 -14.80
C GLY A 1 -4.92 14.10 -13.41
N ASP A 2 -5.80 14.86 -12.82
CA ASP A 2 -6.33 14.56 -11.47
C ASP A 2 -7.54 13.61 -11.58
N MET A 3 -7.41 12.40 -11.06
CA MET A 3 -8.47 11.39 -11.10
C MET A 3 -9.67 11.70 -10.17
N ARG A 4 -9.57 12.76 -9.35
CA ARG A 4 -10.72 13.27 -8.60
C ARG A 4 -11.74 13.98 -9.51
N ASP A 5 -11.35 14.32 -10.73
CA ASP A 5 -12.23 14.82 -11.77
C ASP A 5 -12.72 13.66 -12.67
N PRO A 6 -14.04 13.38 -12.70
CA PRO A 6 -14.61 12.28 -13.48
C PRO A 6 -14.41 12.46 -15.00
N LEU A 7 -14.32 13.67 -15.50
CA LEU A 7 -14.07 13.94 -16.92
C LEU A 7 -12.62 13.60 -17.30
N VAL A 8 -11.69 13.87 -16.38
CA VAL A 8 -10.28 13.45 -16.55
C VAL A 8 -10.17 11.95 -16.56
N ALA A 9 -10.80 11.25 -15.61
CA ALA A 9 -10.80 9.79 -15.55
C ALA A 9 -11.34 9.18 -16.86
N ARG A 10 -12.51 9.65 -17.33
CA ARG A 10 -13.09 9.19 -18.60
C ARG A 10 -12.17 9.42 -19.80
N ARG A 11 -11.57 10.60 -19.90
CA ARG A 11 -10.67 10.92 -21.01
C ARG A 11 -9.40 10.06 -21.00
N VAL A 12 -8.82 9.83 -19.82
CA VAL A 12 -7.56 9.06 -19.69
C VAL A 12 -7.78 7.58 -19.99
N LEU A 13 -8.92 7.02 -19.63
CA LEU A 13 -9.23 5.61 -19.83
C LEU A 13 -9.85 5.29 -21.21
N ALA A 14 -10.04 6.28 -22.07
CA ALA A 14 -10.62 6.09 -23.40
C ALA A 14 -9.82 5.07 -24.22
N GLY A 15 -10.47 3.98 -24.66
CA GLY A 15 -9.87 2.91 -25.44
C GLY A 15 -8.97 1.94 -24.67
N ALA A 16 -8.89 2.06 -23.36
CA ALA A 16 -8.14 1.11 -22.54
C ALA A 16 -8.86 -0.24 -22.44
N GLU A 17 -8.19 -1.32 -22.80
CA GLU A 17 -8.69 -2.69 -22.62
C GLU A 17 -8.46 -3.19 -21.20
N VAL A 18 -7.31 -2.87 -20.61
CA VAL A 18 -6.93 -3.20 -19.23
C VAL A 18 -6.57 -1.92 -18.51
N VAL A 19 -7.11 -1.75 -17.30
CA VAL A 19 -6.83 -0.59 -16.45
C VAL A 19 -6.11 -1.06 -15.19
N VAL A 20 -4.94 -0.46 -14.91
CA VAL A 20 -4.21 -0.62 -13.66
C VAL A 20 -4.32 0.68 -12.86
N HIS A 21 -5.05 0.63 -11.75
CA HIS A 21 -5.33 1.80 -10.93
C HIS A 21 -4.32 1.93 -9.78
N LEU A 22 -3.30 2.77 -9.99
CA LEU A 22 -2.25 3.07 -9.00
C LEU A 22 -2.45 4.43 -8.29
N ALA A 23 -3.33 5.29 -8.82
CA ALA A 23 -3.49 6.64 -8.28
C ALA A 23 -4.07 6.61 -6.86
N ALA A 24 -3.43 7.31 -5.94
CA ALA A 24 -3.86 7.43 -4.55
C ALA A 24 -3.32 8.71 -3.91
N ASP A 25 -4.02 9.21 -2.89
CA ASP A 25 -3.49 10.19 -1.93
C ASP A 25 -3.02 9.42 -0.70
N VAL A 26 -1.72 9.18 -0.61
CA VAL A 26 -1.09 8.31 0.37
C VAL A 26 0.20 8.90 0.92
N GLY A 27 0.58 8.47 2.11
CA GLY A 27 1.81 8.82 2.80
C GLY A 27 1.97 8.00 4.07
N GLY A 28 3.02 8.26 4.84
CA GLY A 28 3.28 7.61 6.12
C GLY A 28 2.19 7.85 7.17
N VAL A 29 2.33 7.19 8.33
CA VAL A 29 1.33 7.24 9.42
C VAL A 29 1.00 8.66 9.83
N ALA A 30 1.99 9.51 10.03
CA ALA A 30 1.78 10.92 10.43
C ALA A 30 0.97 11.72 9.39
N TYR A 31 1.22 11.49 8.10
CA TYR A 31 0.45 12.13 7.03
C TYR A 31 -1.03 11.73 7.06
N LEU A 32 -1.31 10.46 7.27
CA LEU A 32 -2.68 9.94 7.28
C LEU A 32 -3.41 10.29 8.58
N ALA A 33 -2.74 10.23 9.74
CA ALA A 33 -3.31 10.58 11.03
C ALA A 33 -3.86 12.01 11.06
N GLY A 34 -3.10 12.96 10.52
CA GLY A 34 -3.51 14.37 10.45
C GLY A 34 -4.59 14.69 9.43
N ARG A 35 -4.99 13.72 8.56
CA ARG A 35 -5.86 13.97 7.40
C ARG A 35 -6.91 12.89 7.15
N GLN A 36 -7.33 12.18 8.18
CA GLN A 36 -8.17 10.97 8.03
C GLN A 36 -9.39 11.17 7.11
N ALA A 37 -10.24 12.16 7.36
CA ALA A 37 -11.41 12.43 6.53
C ALA A 37 -11.02 12.83 5.09
N GLY A 38 -9.98 13.65 4.94
CA GLY A 38 -9.45 14.06 3.63
C GLY A 38 -8.87 12.89 2.84
N ALA A 39 -8.12 12.02 3.50
CA ALA A 39 -7.56 10.81 2.88
C ALA A 39 -8.66 9.84 2.43
N PHE A 40 -9.69 9.62 3.26
CA PHE A 40 -10.87 8.85 2.86
C PHE A 40 -11.53 9.45 1.62
N HIS A 41 -11.91 10.73 1.70
CA HIS A 41 -12.63 11.41 0.62
C HIS A 41 -11.85 11.40 -0.71
N ALA A 42 -10.55 11.73 -0.66
CA ALA A 42 -9.71 11.76 -1.86
C ALA A 42 -9.60 10.39 -2.52
N ASN A 43 -9.25 9.35 -1.75
CA ASN A 43 -9.05 8.00 -2.30
C ASN A 43 -10.35 7.35 -2.76
N HIS A 44 -11.45 7.53 -2.01
CA HIS A 44 -12.77 7.08 -2.44
C HIS A 44 -13.17 7.74 -3.77
N ARG A 45 -13.05 9.08 -3.87
CA ARG A 45 -13.42 9.82 -5.10
C ARG A 45 -12.55 9.41 -6.29
N ILE A 46 -11.24 9.26 -6.12
CA ILE A 46 -10.34 8.76 -7.16
C ILE A 46 -10.79 7.38 -7.64
N GLY A 47 -10.99 6.44 -6.70
CA GLY A 47 -11.36 5.06 -7.03
C GLY A 47 -12.71 4.96 -7.75
N ILE A 48 -13.74 5.64 -7.26
CA ILE A 48 -15.07 5.64 -7.88
C ILE A 48 -15.04 6.21 -9.30
N ASN A 49 -14.32 7.31 -9.52
CA ASN A 49 -14.20 7.89 -10.86
C ASN A 49 -13.49 6.95 -11.85
N VAL A 50 -12.45 6.25 -11.39
CA VAL A 50 -11.74 5.25 -12.21
C VAL A 50 -12.64 4.05 -12.53
N ILE A 51 -13.37 3.52 -11.53
CA ILE A 51 -14.33 2.41 -11.74
C ILE A 51 -15.41 2.82 -12.75
N GLN A 52 -16.05 3.98 -12.55
CA GLN A 52 -17.08 4.47 -13.47
C GLN A 52 -16.56 4.69 -14.88
N ALA A 53 -15.33 5.21 -15.03
CA ALA A 53 -14.70 5.39 -16.34
C ALA A 53 -14.36 4.05 -17.01
N ALA A 54 -13.83 3.08 -16.26
CA ALA A 54 -13.57 1.73 -16.74
C ALA A 54 -14.85 1.03 -17.20
N CYS A 55 -15.94 1.17 -16.44
CA CYS A 55 -17.26 0.66 -16.80
C CYS A 55 -17.83 1.36 -18.05
N PHE A 56 -17.72 2.68 -18.13
CA PHE A 56 -18.19 3.46 -19.29
C PHE A 56 -17.49 3.04 -20.59
N HIS A 57 -16.19 2.77 -20.53
CA HIS A 57 -15.41 2.32 -21.69
C HIS A 57 -15.43 0.81 -21.88
N ARG A 58 -16.12 0.05 -21.01
CA ARG A 58 -16.21 -1.43 -21.08
C ARG A 58 -14.84 -2.09 -21.14
N CYS A 59 -13.91 -1.65 -20.28
CA CYS A 59 -12.62 -2.31 -20.19
C CYS A 59 -12.83 -3.80 -19.84
N ARG A 60 -11.95 -4.67 -20.33
CA ARG A 60 -12.02 -6.10 -20.06
C ARG A 60 -11.60 -6.43 -18.62
N ARG A 61 -10.58 -5.73 -18.11
CA ARG A 61 -9.99 -6.02 -16.81
C ARG A 61 -9.63 -4.73 -16.05
N LEU A 62 -9.97 -4.67 -14.78
CA LEU A 62 -9.62 -3.59 -13.85
C LEU A 62 -8.82 -4.14 -12.68
N ILE A 63 -7.57 -3.73 -12.56
CA ILE A 63 -6.65 -4.10 -11.49
C ILE A 63 -6.53 -2.93 -10.52
N LEU A 64 -6.86 -3.15 -9.26
CA LEU A 64 -6.80 -2.16 -8.20
C LEU A 64 -5.61 -2.44 -7.27
N ILE A 65 -5.03 -1.40 -6.71
CA ILE A 65 -4.06 -1.54 -5.61
C ILE A 65 -4.75 -1.21 -4.31
N GLY A 66 -4.92 -2.23 -3.49
CA GLY A 66 -5.43 -2.17 -2.13
C GLY A 66 -4.39 -1.72 -1.11
N SER A 67 -4.63 -2.04 0.16
CA SER A 67 -3.68 -1.74 1.25
C SER A 67 -3.88 -2.71 2.42
N PRO A 68 -2.82 -3.12 3.12
CA PRO A 68 -2.94 -3.85 4.38
C PRO A 68 -3.71 -3.07 5.46
N CYS A 69 -3.80 -1.75 5.34
CA CYS A 69 -4.62 -0.92 6.21
C CYS A 69 -6.13 -1.22 6.12
N SER A 70 -6.56 -1.96 5.09
CA SER A 70 -7.96 -2.40 4.92
C SER A 70 -8.34 -3.54 5.86
N TYR A 71 -7.39 -4.25 6.43
CA TYR A 71 -7.66 -5.28 7.44
C TYR A 71 -8.02 -4.66 8.79
N GLY A 72 -8.92 -5.29 9.51
CA GLY A 72 -9.27 -4.88 10.87
C GLY A 72 -8.07 -4.96 11.84
N PRO A 73 -8.09 -4.20 12.95
CA PRO A 73 -6.94 -4.13 13.87
C PRO A 73 -6.65 -5.44 14.58
N ASN A 74 -7.66 -6.29 14.78
CA ASN A 74 -7.57 -7.55 15.50
C ASN A 74 -7.44 -8.77 14.56
N SER A 75 -7.18 -8.56 13.27
CA SER A 75 -7.01 -9.66 12.32
C SER A 75 -5.80 -10.51 12.72
N ARG A 76 -5.97 -11.84 12.75
CA ARG A 76 -4.87 -12.77 13.07
C ARG A 76 -3.81 -12.77 11.98
N LEU A 77 -2.56 -12.89 12.40
CA LEU A 77 -1.41 -12.98 11.49
C LEU A 77 -1.10 -14.45 11.12
N PRO A 78 -0.57 -14.70 9.92
CA PRO A 78 -0.46 -13.75 8.83
C PRO A 78 -1.86 -13.31 8.34
N LEU A 79 -1.94 -12.08 7.77
CA LEU A 79 -3.17 -11.58 7.20
C LEU A 79 -3.50 -12.40 5.94
N VAL A 80 -4.66 -13.02 5.92
CA VAL A 80 -5.18 -13.78 4.78
C VAL A 80 -6.40 -13.07 4.20
N GLU A 81 -6.61 -13.16 2.91
CA GLU A 81 -7.62 -12.37 2.18
C GLU A 81 -9.05 -12.57 2.71
N LYS A 82 -9.36 -13.79 3.16
CA LYS A 82 -10.66 -14.14 3.79
C LYS A 82 -11.01 -13.28 5.01
N LYS A 83 -9.99 -12.66 5.63
CA LYS A 83 -10.16 -11.83 6.84
C LYS A 83 -10.32 -10.35 6.55
N LEU A 84 -10.32 -9.96 5.27
CA LEU A 84 -10.47 -8.56 4.88
C LEU A 84 -11.84 -7.98 5.34
N GLN A 85 -12.85 -8.84 5.44
CA GLN A 85 -14.19 -8.45 5.90
C GLN A 85 -14.41 -8.64 7.42
N GLU A 86 -13.38 -9.13 8.16
CA GLU A 86 -13.46 -9.30 9.61
C GLU A 86 -13.11 -7.99 10.35
N GLY A 87 -14.10 -7.16 10.59
CA GLY A 87 -13.95 -5.88 11.29
C GLY A 87 -13.58 -4.71 10.39
N PHE A 88 -13.81 -3.51 10.90
CA PHE A 88 -13.51 -2.29 10.17
C PHE A 88 -12.09 -1.81 10.42
N PRO A 89 -11.41 -1.25 9.39
CA PRO A 89 -10.16 -0.54 9.57
C PRO A 89 -10.28 0.59 10.60
N SER A 90 -9.31 0.74 11.46
CA SER A 90 -9.32 1.75 12.53
C SER A 90 -7.91 2.29 12.81
N GLY A 91 -7.77 3.19 13.79
CA GLY A 91 -6.51 3.86 14.11
C GLY A 91 -6.11 4.91 13.07
N GLU A 92 -4.85 5.30 13.09
CA GLU A 92 -4.30 6.44 12.34
C GLU A 92 -4.43 6.28 10.82
N THR A 93 -4.42 5.05 10.32
CA THR A 93 -4.54 4.73 8.89
C THR A 93 -5.92 4.17 8.51
N GLY A 94 -6.86 4.11 9.48
CA GLY A 94 -8.14 3.43 9.33
C GLY A 94 -9.00 4.01 8.22
N CYS A 95 -9.11 5.33 8.13
CA CYS A 95 -9.90 5.99 7.08
C CYS A 95 -9.34 5.75 5.67
N TYR A 96 -8.02 5.70 5.52
CA TYR A 96 -7.39 5.30 4.25
C TYR A 96 -7.68 3.84 3.91
N GLY A 97 -7.52 2.94 4.89
CA GLY A 97 -7.83 1.52 4.74
C GLY A 97 -9.30 1.29 4.34
N LEU A 98 -10.22 2.00 4.99
CA LEU A 98 -11.64 1.95 4.67
C LEU A 98 -11.93 2.44 3.24
N ALA A 99 -11.30 3.54 2.80
CA ALA A 99 -11.46 4.00 1.42
C ALA A 99 -11.02 2.95 0.40
N LYS A 100 -9.88 2.29 0.64
CA LYS A 100 -9.37 1.23 -0.23
C LYS A 100 -10.29 0.00 -0.24
N LEU A 101 -10.83 -0.40 0.92
CA LEU A 101 -11.78 -1.49 1.04
C LEU A 101 -13.07 -1.19 0.27
N VAL A 102 -13.67 -0.02 0.48
CA VAL A 102 -14.92 0.39 -0.20
C VAL A 102 -14.71 0.46 -1.72
N VAL A 103 -13.57 0.97 -2.19
CA VAL A 103 -13.23 1.02 -3.63
C VAL A 103 -13.11 -0.39 -4.21
N SER A 104 -12.45 -1.31 -3.50
CA SER A 104 -12.33 -2.72 -3.91
C SER A 104 -13.69 -3.40 -4.05
N GLU A 105 -14.54 -3.29 -3.02
CA GLU A 105 -15.89 -3.87 -3.03
C GLU A 105 -16.78 -3.24 -4.12
N THR A 106 -16.67 -1.92 -4.32
CA THR A 106 -17.41 -1.25 -5.39
C THR A 106 -16.98 -1.76 -6.77
N ALA A 107 -15.68 -1.93 -7.01
CA ALA A 107 -15.19 -2.48 -8.26
C ALA A 107 -15.73 -3.90 -8.53
N ASN A 108 -15.75 -4.74 -7.48
CA ASN A 108 -16.30 -6.08 -7.55
C ASN A 108 -17.79 -6.08 -7.92
N LEU A 109 -18.61 -5.24 -7.26
CA LEU A 109 -20.03 -5.11 -7.57
C LEU A 109 -20.28 -4.67 -9.02
N PHE A 110 -19.58 -3.64 -9.49
CA PHE A 110 -19.70 -3.17 -10.86
C PHE A 110 -19.15 -4.18 -11.88
N GLY A 111 -18.02 -4.84 -11.56
CA GLY A 111 -17.42 -5.86 -12.39
C GLY A 111 -18.39 -7.02 -12.63
N ASN A 112 -18.97 -7.55 -11.57
CA ASN A 112 -19.96 -8.63 -11.64
C ASN A 112 -21.22 -8.23 -12.44
N ALA A 113 -21.69 -6.99 -12.26
CA ALA A 113 -22.89 -6.50 -12.96
C ALA A 113 -22.66 -6.26 -14.46
N LEU A 114 -21.44 -5.95 -14.88
CA LEU A 114 -21.11 -5.54 -16.25
C LEU A 114 -20.19 -6.50 -17.00
N GLY A 115 -19.79 -7.61 -16.38
CA GLY A 115 -18.89 -8.61 -16.97
C GLY A 115 -17.44 -8.10 -17.12
N ILE A 116 -16.99 -7.22 -16.22
CA ILE A 116 -15.61 -6.73 -16.19
C ILE A 116 -14.83 -7.55 -15.15
N GLU A 117 -13.72 -8.13 -15.56
CA GLU A 117 -12.82 -8.82 -14.63
C GLU A 117 -12.22 -7.81 -13.63
N THR A 118 -12.33 -8.08 -12.35
CA THR A 118 -11.77 -7.21 -11.30
C THR A 118 -10.88 -7.99 -10.35
N VAL A 119 -9.74 -7.43 -10.02
CA VAL A 119 -8.82 -7.95 -8.99
C VAL A 119 -8.23 -6.82 -8.17
N THR A 120 -8.14 -7.02 -6.87
CA THR A 120 -7.46 -6.09 -5.95
C THR A 120 -6.18 -6.74 -5.43
N LEU A 121 -5.05 -6.14 -5.74
CA LEU A 121 -3.73 -6.54 -5.24
C LEU A 121 -3.41 -5.74 -3.98
N ILE A 122 -3.12 -6.43 -2.88
CA ILE A 122 -2.78 -5.80 -1.59
C ILE A 122 -1.29 -6.00 -1.31
N PRO A 123 -0.42 -5.04 -1.71
CA PRO A 123 1.00 -5.13 -1.42
C PRO A 123 1.29 -4.83 0.06
N GLY A 124 2.32 -5.47 0.61
CA GLY A 124 2.95 -5.10 1.87
C GLY A 124 3.52 -3.69 1.84
N ASN A 125 4.47 -3.40 2.71
CA ASN A 125 5.16 -2.11 2.72
C ASN A 125 6.13 -2.05 1.54
N ILE A 126 5.71 -1.39 0.46
CA ILE A 126 6.53 -1.22 -0.74
C ILE A 126 7.72 -0.31 -0.44
N TYR A 127 8.90 -0.70 -0.92
CA TYR A 127 10.11 0.12 -0.87
C TYR A 127 10.91 -0.03 -2.16
N GLY A 128 11.75 0.94 -2.45
CA GLY A 128 12.66 0.88 -3.61
C GLY A 128 13.01 2.26 -4.18
N PRO A 129 13.65 2.28 -5.35
CA PRO A 129 13.97 3.51 -6.06
C PRO A 129 12.72 4.37 -6.33
N SER A 130 12.90 5.69 -6.33
CA SER A 130 11.84 6.68 -6.57
C SER A 130 10.77 6.77 -5.47
N ASP A 131 11.02 6.23 -4.27
CA ASP A 131 10.14 6.44 -3.12
C ASP A 131 10.12 7.93 -2.69
N HIS A 132 9.12 8.31 -1.90
CA HIS A 132 9.00 9.65 -1.36
C HIS A 132 9.90 9.85 -0.14
N PHE A 133 10.93 10.69 -0.27
CA PHE A 133 11.86 11.02 0.83
C PHE A 133 11.48 12.30 1.59
N GLU A 134 10.34 12.91 1.30
CA GLU A 134 9.85 14.10 2.02
C GLU A 134 9.46 13.76 3.46
N CYS A 135 9.84 14.63 4.42
CA CYS A 135 9.72 14.37 5.85
C CYS A 135 8.33 13.95 6.33
N ASN A 136 7.29 14.52 5.74
CA ASN A 136 5.90 14.39 6.19
C ASN A 136 5.08 13.39 5.37
N ARG A 137 5.65 12.81 4.30
CA ARG A 137 4.96 11.84 3.43
C ARG A 137 5.67 10.49 3.34
N SER A 138 6.95 10.42 3.70
CA SER A 138 7.77 9.21 3.53
C SER A 138 7.25 8.03 4.35
N HIS A 139 7.34 6.84 3.74
CA HIS A 139 7.17 5.58 4.45
C HIS A 139 8.43 5.22 5.25
N VAL A 140 8.33 4.20 6.11
CA VAL A 140 9.35 3.91 7.12
C VAL A 140 10.74 3.68 6.54
N VAL A 141 10.89 2.93 5.44
CA VAL A 141 12.19 2.66 4.81
C VAL A 141 12.84 3.95 4.33
N ALA A 142 12.11 4.74 3.53
CA ALA A 142 12.59 6.01 3.01
C ALA A 142 12.89 7.03 4.14
N ALA A 143 12.05 7.06 5.18
CA ALA A 143 12.23 7.95 6.32
C ALA A 143 13.49 7.61 7.12
N VAL A 144 13.72 6.35 7.45
CA VAL A 144 14.87 5.87 8.21
C VAL A 144 16.15 6.08 7.40
N LEU A 145 16.17 5.66 6.14
CA LEU A 145 17.31 5.85 5.25
C LEU A 145 17.70 7.32 5.10
N ARG A 146 16.72 8.20 4.85
CA ARG A 146 16.97 9.64 4.74
C ARG A 146 17.58 10.22 6.03
N ARG A 147 17.05 9.85 7.20
CA ARG A 147 17.57 10.35 8.48
C ARG A 147 19.01 9.87 8.71
N ALA A 148 19.31 8.63 8.42
CA ALA A 148 20.65 8.07 8.53
C ALA A 148 21.63 8.81 7.62
N VAL A 149 21.33 8.93 6.31
CA VAL A 149 22.19 9.63 5.34
C VAL A 149 22.42 11.10 5.73
N VAL A 150 21.35 11.83 6.08
CA VAL A 150 21.46 13.24 6.49
C VAL A 150 22.30 13.39 7.76
N SER A 151 22.09 12.51 8.75
CA SER A 151 22.88 12.54 10.00
C SER A 151 24.35 12.26 9.74
N GLN A 152 24.67 11.28 8.88
CA GLN A 152 26.04 10.99 8.49
C GLN A 152 26.70 12.18 7.79
N LEU A 153 26.02 12.80 6.83
CA LEU A 153 26.52 13.99 6.10
C LEU A 153 26.77 15.19 7.04
N LEU A 154 26.01 15.28 8.12
CA LEU A 154 26.17 16.32 9.16
C LEU A 154 27.22 15.93 10.23
N GLY A 155 27.92 14.80 10.09
CA GLY A 155 28.91 14.33 11.05
C GLY A 155 28.33 13.87 12.39
N ARG A 156 27.03 13.57 12.45
CA ARG A 156 26.36 13.05 13.65
C ARG A 156 26.68 11.57 13.84
N LYS A 157 26.63 11.11 15.10
CA LYS A 157 26.86 9.69 15.43
C LYS A 157 25.57 8.87 15.47
N THR A 158 24.43 9.52 15.55
CA THR A 158 23.13 8.87 15.65
C THR A 158 22.11 9.46 14.67
N PHE A 159 21.09 8.67 14.35
CA PHE A 159 19.89 9.12 13.63
C PHE A 159 18.62 8.62 14.34
N SER A 160 17.60 9.48 14.40
CA SER A 160 16.37 9.15 15.12
C SER A 160 15.50 8.14 14.39
N VAL A 161 14.98 7.16 15.14
CA VAL A 161 13.98 6.17 14.69
C VAL A 161 12.79 6.25 15.63
N TRP A 162 11.59 6.43 15.08
CA TRP A 162 10.38 6.57 15.89
C TRP A 162 9.95 5.25 16.52
N GLY A 163 9.51 5.33 17.77
CA GLY A 163 9.09 4.20 18.60
C GLY A 163 10.28 3.41 19.16
N ASN A 164 10.01 2.26 19.72
CA ASN A 164 11.01 1.38 20.34
C ASN A 164 11.65 0.35 19.37
N GLY A 165 11.25 0.39 18.11
CA GLY A 165 11.74 -0.52 17.07
C GLY A 165 11.09 -1.90 17.05
N SER A 166 10.14 -2.22 17.94
CA SER A 166 9.49 -3.55 18.00
C SER A 166 8.43 -3.78 16.93
N ALA A 167 7.86 -2.72 16.35
CA ALA A 167 6.86 -2.84 15.31
C ALA A 167 7.43 -3.59 14.08
N THR A 168 6.65 -4.54 13.54
CA THR A 168 7.07 -5.33 12.38
C THR A 168 6.26 -5.01 11.14
N ARG A 169 6.89 -5.16 9.98
CA ARG A 169 6.26 -4.96 8.67
C ARG A 169 6.69 -6.07 7.71
N ASP A 170 5.84 -6.32 6.76
CA ASP A 170 6.16 -7.10 5.56
C ASP A 170 6.65 -6.12 4.49
N PHE A 171 7.94 -6.11 4.22
CA PHE A 171 8.54 -5.24 3.21
C PHE A 171 8.62 -5.98 1.88
N VAL A 172 8.18 -5.32 0.81
CA VAL A 172 8.20 -5.87 -0.55
C VAL A 172 8.87 -4.88 -1.51
N TYR A 173 9.79 -5.38 -2.33
CA TYR A 173 10.52 -4.54 -3.27
C TYR A 173 9.60 -4.11 -4.43
N VAL A 174 9.76 -2.87 -4.87
CA VAL A 174 8.86 -2.25 -5.86
C VAL A 174 8.80 -3.02 -7.19
N ASP A 175 9.92 -3.59 -7.64
CA ASP A 175 9.95 -4.36 -8.90
C ASP A 175 9.19 -5.68 -8.78
N ASP A 176 9.16 -6.30 -7.59
CA ASP A 176 8.39 -7.52 -7.36
C ASP A 176 6.89 -7.22 -7.41
N VAL A 177 6.46 -6.08 -6.84
CA VAL A 177 5.09 -5.60 -6.97
C VAL A 177 4.75 -5.30 -8.43
N ALA A 178 5.63 -4.60 -9.15
CA ALA A 178 5.43 -4.28 -10.56
C ALA A 178 5.33 -5.55 -11.43
N ARG A 179 6.17 -6.56 -11.14
CA ARG A 179 6.12 -7.88 -11.82
C ARG A 179 4.80 -8.58 -11.55
N THR A 180 4.32 -8.59 -10.30
CA THR A 180 3.03 -9.19 -9.95
C THR A 180 1.85 -8.47 -10.63
N ILE A 181 1.90 -7.15 -10.73
CA ILE A 181 0.91 -6.38 -11.51
C ILE A 181 0.93 -6.81 -12.98
N ALA A 182 2.12 -6.95 -13.59
CA ALA A 182 2.25 -7.38 -14.98
C ALA A 182 1.73 -8.82 -15.18
N GLN A 183 1.96 -9.72 -14.23
CA GLN A 183 1.38 -11.06 -14.23
C GLN A 183 -0.16 -11.00 -14.17
N ALA A 184 -0.74 -10.16 -13.29
CA ALA A 184 -2.19 -9.98 -13.24
C ALA A 184 -2.79 -9.39 -14.52
N VAL A 185 -2.06 -8.53 -15.25
CA VAL A 185 -2.50 -8.00 -16.56
C VAL A 185 -2.66 -9.12 -17.58
N THR A 186 -1.72 -10.07 -17.62
CA THR A 186 -1.63 -11.14 -18.63
C THR A 186 -2.18 -12.48 -18.16
N ALA A 187 -2.61 -12.61 -16.90
CA ALA A 187 -3.07 -13.86 -16.33
C ALA A 187 -4.22 -14.47 -17.16
N ALA A 188 -4.13 -15.80 -17.39
CA ALA A 188 -5.22 -16.57 -17.97
C ALA A 188 -6.38 -16.80 -16.98
N HIS A 189 -6.14 -16.60 -15.69
CA HIS A 189 -7.16 -16.67 -14.65
C HIS A 189 -8.24 -15.60 -14.90
N HIS A 190 -9.51 -16.03 -14.81
CA HIS A 190 -10.64 -15.10 -14.88
C HIS A 190 -10.92 -14.53 -13.50
N PHE A 191 -10.64 -13.25 -13.31
CA PHE A 191 -10.86 -12.57 -12.05
C PHE A 191 -12.33 -12.15 -11.88
N SER A 192 -12.90 -12.47 -10.73
CA SER A 192 -14.28 -12.13 -10.38
C SER A 192 -14.34 -11.48 -8.98
N GLY A 193 -13.65 -10.36 -8.82
CA GLY A 193 -13.54 -9.67 -7.54
C GLY A 193 -12.47 -10.27 -6.62
N ASP A 194 -11.51 -10.99 -7.18
CA ASP A 194 -10.43 -11.60 -6.40
C ASP A 194 -9.64 -10.54 -5.63
N VAL A 195 -9.23 -10.88 -4.43
CA VAL A 195 -8.26 -10.11 -3.64
C VAL A 195 -7.03 -10.98 -3.45
N LEU A 196 -5.86 -10.44 -3.74
CA LEU A 196 -4.58 -11.14 -3.63
C LEU A 196 -3.59 -10.31 -2.82
N ASN A 197 -3.10 -10.87 -1.72
CA ASN A 197 -2.02 -10.27 -0.95
C ASN A 197 -0.68 -10.46 -1.67
N ILE A 198 0.11 -9.38 -1.71
CA ILE A 198 1.46 -9.38 -2.28
C ILE A 198 2.44 -9.02 -1.17
N GLY A 199 3.00 -10.02 -0.52
CA GLY A 199 3.97 -9.84 0.55
C GLY A 199 5.21 -10.69 0.35
N SER A 200 6.24 -10.40 1.13
CA SER A 200 7.41 -11.29 1.25
C SER A 200 7.06 -12.56 2.05
N GLY A 201 6.00 -12.49 2.87
CA GLY A 201 5.61 -13.52 3.82
C GLY A 201 6.50 -13.56 5.06
N SER A 202 7.34 -12.53 5.27
CA SER A 202 8.24 -12.43 6.41
C SER A 202 8.05 -11.11 7.16
N GLU A 203 8.23 -11.17 8.48
CA GLU A 203 8.22 -9.98 9.34
C GLU A 203 9.64 -9.45 9.52
N THR A 204 9.80 -8.15 9.28
CA THR A 204 11.02 -7.43 9.63
C THR A 204 10.67 -6.33 10.62
N SER A 205 11.36 -6.29 11.77
CA SER A 205 11.15 -5.23 12.75
C SER A 205 11.76 -3.90 12.29
N VAL A 206 11.21 -2.81 12.78
CA VAL A 206 11.79 -1.47 12.53
C VAL A 206 13.21 -1.38 13.08
N ARG A 207 13.53 -2.14 14.16
CA ARG A 207 14.89 -2.25 14.67
C ARG A 207 15.83 -2.90 13.67
N GLN A 208 15.47 -4.08 13.15
CA GLN A 208 16.26 -4.77 12.12
C GLN A 208 16.46 -3.90 10.88
N LEU A 209 15.41 -3.18 10.45
CA LEU A 209 15.52 -2.22 9.35
C LEU A 209 16.52 -1.10 9.68
N ALA A 210 16.47 -0.52 10.89
CA ALA A 210 17.34 0.57 11.28
C ALA A 210 18.81 0.13 11.39
N ASP A 211 19.05 -1.07 11.92
CA ASP A 211 20.38 -1.66 12.01
C ASP A 211 20.97 -1.92 10.60
N LEU A 212 20.16 -2.49 9.68
CA LEU A 212 20.56 -2.70 8.29
C LEU A 212 20.85 -1.36 7.57
N VAL A 213 20.07 -0.33 7.82
CA VAL A 213 20.30 1.01 7.26
C VAL A 213 21.60 1.60 7.82
N ALA A 214 21.86 1.46 9.11
CA ALA A 214 23.10 1.93 9.74
C ALA A 214 24.34 1.24 9.13
N GLU A 215 24.29 -0.07 8.96
CA GLU A 215 25.33 -0.86 8.30
C GLU A 215 25.56 -0.41 6.85
N THR A 216 24.46 -0.23 6.09
CA THR A 216 24.50 0.14 4.67
C THR A 216 25.05 1.55 4.46
N VAL A 217 24.64 2.51 5.29
CA VAL A 217 25.12 3.90 5.23
C VAL A 217 26.57 3.98 5.70
N GLY A 218 26.97 3.17 6.67
CA GLY A 218 28.32 3.11 7.18
C GLY A 218 28.71 4.31 8.06
N GLY A 219 30.01 4.56 8.21
CA GLY A 219 30.52 5.70 8.99
C GLY A 219 30.37 5.57 10.51
N GLY A 220 29.97 4.40 11.02
CA GLY A 220 29.76 4.15 12.44
C GLY A 220 28.55 4.90 13.02
N ILE A 221 27.55 5.20 12.19
CA ILE A 221 26.31 5.82 12.62
C ILE A 221 25.38 4.77 13.26
N GLU A 222 24.68 5.14 14.33
CA GLU A 222 23.81 4.22 15.08
C GLU A 222 22.36 4.73 15.15
N PRO A 223 21.36 3.82 15.17
CA PRO A 223 19.97 4.21 15.37
C PRO A 223 19.71 4.61 16.83
N GLU A 224 19.05 5.75 17.02
CA GLU A 224 18.56 6.23 18.31
C GLU A 224 17.03 6.15 18.31
N PHE A 225 16.47 5.25 19.12
CA PHE A 225 15.03 5.05 19.23
C PHE A 225 14.42 6.12 20.13
N VAL A 226 13.52 6.91 19.57
CA VAL A 226 12.84 8.01 20.25
C VAL A 226 11.38 7.67 20.47
N GLU A 227 10.87 7.96 21.66
CA GLU A 227 9.45 7.74 21.98
C GLU A 227 8.57 8.60 21.08
N GLU A 228 7.60 7.96 20.44
CA GLU A 228 6.66 8.61 19.51
C GLU A 228 5.31 7.91 19.63
N GLU A 229 4.23 8.69 19.70
CA GLU A 229 2.87 8.17 19.83
C GLU A 229 2.34 7.55 18.52
N LEU A 230 2.84 8.01 17.36
CA LEU A 230 2.36 7.61 16.04
C LEU A 230 3.20 6.47 15.44
N VAL A 231 3.04 5.27 15.95
CA VAL A 231 3.73 4.06 15.42
C VAL A 231 2.88 3.19 14.52
N GLY A 232 1.58 3.44 14.43
CA GLY A 232 0.63 2.63 13.66
C GLY A 232 0.46 1.22 14.23
N TYR A 233 0.11 0.26 13.37
CA TYR A 233 -0.08 -1.13 13.80
C TYR A 233 1.25 -1.76 14.28
N THR A 234 1.19 -2.58 15.33
CA THR A 234 2.38 -3.26 15.89
C THR A 234 2.94 -4.33 14.96
N HIS A 235 2.06 -5.14 14.35
CA HIS A 235 2.46 -6.24 13.48
C HIS A 235 1.62 -6.25 12.20
N ARG A 236 2.27 -6.43 11.05
CA ARG A 236 1.62 -6.58 9.74
C ARG A 236 2.47 -7.45 8.83
N VAL A 237 2.03 -8.69 8.61
CA VAL A 237 2.59 -9.62 7.63
C VAL A 237 1.45 -10.24 6.82
N LEU A 238 1.65 -10.39 5.52
CA LEU A 238 0.66 -10.91 4.59
C LEU A 238 0.96 -12.39 4.26
N SER A 239 -0.07 -13.23 4.17
CA SER A 239 0.05 -14.49 3.44
C SER A 239 0.01 -14.21 1.94
N ASN A 240 0.95 -14.75 1.19
CA ASN A 240 1.02 -14.65 -0.27
C ASN A 240 0.67 -15.97 -0.98
N GLU A 241 0.11 -16.93 -0.25
CA GLU A 241 -0.21 -18.26 -0.78
C GLU A 241 -1.22 -18.20 -1.93
N LEU A 242 -2.27 -17.38 -1.79
CA LEU A 242 -3.29 -17.25 -2.82
C LEU A 242 -2.72 -16.60 -4.09
N ALA A 243 -1.94 -15.53 -3.95
CA ALA A 243 -1.30 -14.87 -5.10
C ALA A 243 -0.39 -15.84 -5.86
N ARG A 244 0.43 -16.63 -5.16
CA ARG A 244 1.28 -17.68 -5.77
C ARG A 244 0.46 -18.75 -6.49
N SER A 245 -0.67 -19.17 -5.94
CA SER A 245 -1.50 -20.19 -6.57
C SER A 245 -2.21 -19.69 -7.85
N VAL A 246 -2.51 -18.38 -7.92
CA VAL A 246 -3.26 -17.77 -9.02
C VAL A 246 -2.34 -17.20 -10.11
N LEU A 247 -1.22 -16.61 -9.71
CA LEU A 247 -0.33 -15.87 -10.62
C LEU A 247 1.00 -16.60 -10.92
N GLY A 248 1.38 -17.61 -10.13
CA GLY A 248 2.63 -18.36 -10.25
C GLY A 248 3.71 -17.82 -9.31
#